data_9469cd68830c11ba97b0418e3ee54c35
#
_entry.id   9469cd68830c11ba97b0418e3ee54c35
#
_cell.length_a   1.000
_cell.length_b   1.000
_cell.length_c   1.000
_cell.angle_alpha   90.00
_cell.angle_beta   90.00
_cell.angle_gamma   90.00
#
_symmetry.space_group_name_H-M   'P 1'
#
loop_
_entity.id
_entity.type
_entity.pdbx_description
1 polymer ?
#
loop_
_entity_poly.entity_id
_entity_poly.type
_entity_poly.pdbx_seq_one_letter_code
_entity_poly.pdbx_strand_id
1 'polypeptide(L)'
;MPRTPLHKLVRPRFPPAAVGIESNSASVVQLDRARGGWVVRRAASVNLPAELIKPGFDRTNISDQTEAARTLEDLVTSAGLLRQRKFSASLPEAATRSAIVTIEGAATSRRETEELFEWKVERSFGAPLSELRVSREQMAPDAQRQNRYLVNAIRLEVLAEYESLFHTLRWHTGLILPRHAGEEQWLRNGNRGDGLLLTAYEEGFTAVLMRGDRPLVVRSVFCEPAECDDELHRILLFYRDRAGAQAEAAVDRLLVIGEQLDKKRVAEIAQDALGVNLKPLNAVDVGLLVPADSLKFDAIAAPAGLARLAW
;
A
#
# COMPACT_ATOMS: atom_id res chain seq x y z
N MET A 1 -21.94 -15.80 -13.21
CA MET A 1 -23.13 -14.97 -13.47
C MET A 1 -22.70 -13.78 -14.32
N PRO A 2 -23.36 -13.44 -15.43
CA PRO A 2 -23.01 -12.27 -16.23
C PRO A 2 -23.27 -11.00 -15.43
N ARG A 3 -22.24 -10.19 -15.24
CA ARG A 3 -22.33 -8.88 -14.55
C ARG A 3 -23.18 -7.95 -15.41
N THR A 4 -24.31 -7.48 -14.87
CA THR A 4 -25.21 -6.55 -15.52
C THR A 4 -24.50 -5.22 -15.84
N PRO A 5 -24.77 -4.56 -16.99
CA PRO A 5 -24.11 -3.31 -17.40
C PRO A 5 -24.26 -2.15 -16.41
N LEU A 6 -25.28 -2.16 -15.55
CA LEU A 6 -25.48 -1.21 -14.46
C LEU A 6 -24.36 -1.21 -13.41
N HIS A 7 -23.67 -2.33 -13.21
CA HIS A 7 -22.55 -2.41 -12.25
C HIS A 7 -21.32 -1.58 -12.69
N LYS A 8 -21.20 -1.30 -14.00
CA LYS A 8 -20.12 -0.44 -14.54
C LYS A 8 -20.37 1.05 -14.31
N LEU A 9 -21.62 1.47 -14.13
CA LEU A 9 -21.99 2.86 -13.87
C LEU A 9 -21.76 3.31 -12.42
N VAL A 10 -21.66 2.36 -11.49
CA VAL A 10 -21.52 2.62 -10.05
C VAL A 10 -20.07 2.47 -9.57
N ARG A 11 -19.14 1.98 -10.39
CA ARG A 11 -17.74 1.88 -10.00
C ARG A 11 -17.08 3.25 -10.03
N PRO A 12 -16.45 3.68 -8.93
CA PRO A 12 -15.64 4.88 -8.94
C PRO A 12 -14.57 4.75 -10.04
N ARG A 13 -14.39 5.79 -10.84
CA ARG A 13 -13.33 5.86 -11.84
C ARG A 13 -12.15 6.58 -11.23
N PHE A 14 -11.10 5.84 -10.97
CA PHE A 14 -9.84 6.42 -10.50
C PHE A 14 -9.03 7.01 -11.67
N PRO A 15 -8.21 8.02 -11.43
CA PRO A 15 -7.35 8.58 -12.47
C PRO A 15 -6.20 7.63 -12.83
N PRO A 16 -5.75 7.61 -14.10
CA PRO A 16 -4.59 6.83 -14.53
C PRO A 16 -3.25 7.46 -14.11
N ALA A 17 -3.30 8.55 -13.35
CA ALA A 17 -2.15 9.24 -12.80
C ALA A 17 -2.20 9.21 -11.27
N ALA A 18 -1.06 8.97 -10.65
CA ALA A 18 -0.93 8.96 -9.20
C ALA A 18 0.38 9.60 -8.74
N VAL A 19 0.37 10.13 -7.53
CA VAL A 19 1.52 10.67 -6.83
C VAL A 19 1.84 9.80 -5.63
N GLY A 20 3.13 9.56 -5.37
CA GLY A 20 3.65 8.94 -4.16
C GLY A 20 4.46 9.96 -3.38
N ILE A 21 4.22 10.04 -2.08
CA ILE A 21 4.96 10.89 -1.15
C ILE A 21 5.58 9.99 -0.09
N GLU A 22 6.88 10.16 0.15
CA GLU A 22 7.67 9.47 1.17
C GLU A 22 8.39 10.49 2.06
N SER A 23 9.14 10.03 3.05
CA SER A 23 9.93 10.91 3.92
C SER A 23 11.00 11.69 3.16
N ASN A 24 11.67 11.05 2.22
CA ASN A 24 12.85 11.57 1.51
C ASN A 24 12.66 11.73 0.00
N SER A 25 11.51 11.35 -0.53
CA SER A 25 11.27 11.39 -1.98
C SER A 25 9.78 11.57 -2.32
N ALA A 26 9.53 12.09 -3.50
CA ALA A 26 8.21 12.07 -4.11
C ALA A 26 8.31 11.59 -5.55
N SER A 27 7.26 10.94 -6.03
CA SER A 27 7.18 10.44 -7.40
C SER A 27 5.80 10.65 -7.98
N VAL A 28 5.73 10.81 -9.29
CA VAL A 28 4.47 10.88 -10.03
C VAL A 28 4.53 9.94 -11.22
N VAL A 29 3.42 9.26 -11.48
CA VAL A 29 3.32 8.28 -12.57
C VAL A 29 1.99 8.46 -13.29
N GLN A 30 2.03 8.36 -14.61
CA GLN A 30 0.87 8.12 -15.46
C GLN A 30 1.05 6.80 -16.19
N LEU A 31 0.09 5.89 -16.05
CA LEU A 31 0.08 4.61 -16.71
C LEU A 31 -0.83 4.63 -17.96
N ASP A 32 -0.48 3.78 -18.91
CA ASP A 32 -1.36 3.30 -19.95
C ASP A 32 -1.43 1.78 -19.90
N ARG A 33 -2.55 1.23 -20.34
CA ARG A 33 -2.69 -0.23 -20.49
C ARG A 33 -2.05 -0.68 -21.78
N ALA A 34 -1.16 -1.66 -21.72
CA ALA A 34 -0.53 -2.30 -22.86
C ALA A 34 -1.01 -3.75 -23.01
N ARG A 35 -0.71 -4.36 -24.17
CA ARG A 35 -1.03 -5.78 -24.40
C ARG A 35 -0.18 -6.66 -23.46
N GLY A 36 -0.84 -7.28 -22.49
CA GLY A 36 -0.19 -8.15 -21.50
C GLY A 36 0.34 -7.47 -20.23
N GLY A 37 0.10 -6.17 -20.03
CA GLY A 37 0.58 -5.47 -18.85
C GLY A 37 0.29 -3.98 -18.85
N TRP A 38 1.21 -3.23 -18.29
CA TRP A 38 1.15 -1.79 -18.06
C TRP A 38 2.41 -1.13 -18.61
N VAL A 39 2.29 0.09 -19.10
CA VAL A 39 3.44 0.90 -19.52
C VAL A 39 3.40 2.24 -18.81
N VAL A 40 4.54 2.64 -18.27
CA VAL A 40 4.75 3.98 -17.73
C VAL A 40 4.81 4.94 -18.91
N ARG A 41 3.79 5.77 -19.07
CA ARG A 41 3.73 6.78 -20.12
C ARG A 41 4.52 8.02 -19.76
N ARG A 42 4.38 8.46 -18.50
CA ARG A 42 5.07 9.61 -17.93
C ARG A 42 5.34 9.33 -16.47
N ALA A 43 6.51 9.65 -16.03
CA ALA A 43 6.86 9.60 -14.62
C ALA A 43 8.06 10.49 -14.34
N ALA A 44 8.16 10.89 -13.10
CA ALA A 44 9.35 11.51 -12.52
C ALA A 44 9.42 11.14 -11.03
N SER A 45 10.61 11.23 -10.47
CA SER A 45 10.85 11.20 -9.05
C SER A 45 11.83 12.30 -8.65
N VAL A 46 11.71 12.79 -7.43
CA VAL A 46 12.56 13.82 -6.86
C VAL A 46 12.89 13.47 -5.41
N ASN A 47 14.11 13.76 -4.99
CA ASN A 47 14.43 13.73 -3.57
C ASN A 47 13.82 14.98 -2.90
N LEU A 48 13.19 14.77 -1.76
CA LEU A 48 12.66 15.86 -0.95
C LEU A 48 13.78 16.44 -0.07
N PRO A 49 13.73 17.75 0.24
CA PRO A 49 14.58 18.32 1.26
C PRO A 49 14.47 17.54 2.58
N ALA A 50 15.60 17.40 3.27
CA ALA A 50 15.61 16.77 4.58
C ALA A 50 14.61 17.45 5.51
N GLU A 51 13.92 16.66 6.31
CA GLU A 51 12.96 17.16 7.30
C GLU A 51 11.70 17.84 6.72
N LEU A 52 11.51 17.91 5.40
CA LEU A 52 10.32 18.50 4.80
C LEU A 52 9.07 17.66 5.07
N ILE A 53 9.20 16.33 4.93
CA ILE A 53 8.15 15.36 5.26
C ILE A 53 8.67 14.46 6.38
N LYS A 54 8.00 14.52 7.54
CA LYS A 54 8.28 13.70 8.72
C LYS A 54 7.09 12.80 9.01
N PRO A 55 6.95 11.68 8.31
CA PRO A 55 5.76 10.86 8.44
C PRO A 55 5.54 10.39 9.87
N GLY A 56 4.30 10.40 10.30
CA GLY A 56 3.89 9.88 11.59
C GLY A 56 2.39 9.90 11.74
N PHE A 57 1.86 8.89 12.43
CA PHE A 57 0.42 8.74 12.60
C PHE A 57 -0.18 9.79 13.55
N ASP A 58 0.59 10.20 14.57
CA ASP A 58 0.13 11.04 15.69
C ASP A 58 0.84 12.40 15.74
N ARG A 59 1.40 12.88 14.63
CA ARG A 59 2.16 14.14 14.59
C ARG A 59 1.99 14.85 13.26
N THR A 60 2.32 16.14 13.23
CA THR A 60 2.44 16.92 12.00
C THR A 60 3.47 16.31 11.06
N ASN A 61 3.11 16.12 9.80
CA ASN A 61 3.92 15.44 8.80
C ASN A 61 4.65 16.40 7.86
N ILE A 62 4.09 17.56 7.56
CA ILE A 62 4.61 18.53 6.59
C ILE A 62 5.12 19.75 7.32
N SER A 63 6.43 19.95 7.34
CA SER A 63 7.07 21.07 8.05
C SER A 63 6.88 22.42 7.35
N ASP A 64 6.88 22.42 6.01
CA ASP A 64 6.65 23.61 5.17
C ASP A 64 5.76 23.26 3.98
N GLN A 65 4.50 23.70 4.07
CA GLN A 65 3.47 23.48 3.04
C GLN A 65 3.81 24.17 1.71
N THR A 66 4.47 25.33 1.76
CA THR A 66 4.82 26.10 0.57
C THR A 66 5.94 25.44 -0.20
N GLU A 67 6.99 24.99 0.51
CA GLU A 67 8.10 24.28 -0.10
C GLU A 67 7.66 22.92 -0.65
N ALA A 68 6.82 22.19 0.08
CA ALA A 68 6.24 20.92 -0.38
C ALA A 68 5.41 21.12 -1.66
N ALA A 69 4.56 22.16 -1.71
CA ALA A 69 3.78 22.45 -2.89
C ALA A 69 4.65 22.79 -4.10
N ARG A 70 5.68 23.63 -3.93
CA ARG A 70 6.61 23.97 -4.99
C ARG A 70 7.33 22.74 -5.53
N THR A 71 7.85 21.91 -4.65
CA THR A 71 8.58 20.68 -5.03
C THR A 71 7.68 19.70 -5.81
N LEU A 72 6.42 19.53 -5.39
CA LEU A 72 5.47 18.69 -6.12
C LEU A 72 5.04 19.30 -7.46
N GLU A 73 4.93 20.64 -7.57
CA GLU A 73 4.65 21.30 -8.84
C GLU A 73 5.80 21.11 -9.83
N ASP A 74 7.05 21.25 -9.38
CA ASP A 74 8.24 21.01 -10.19
C ASP A 74 8.32 19.53 -10.63
N LEU A 75 7.98 18.59 -9.74
CA LEU A 75 7.91 17.16 -10.05
C LEU A 75 6.90 16.87 -11.16
N VAL A 76 5.68 17.38 -11.06
CA VAL A 76 4.63 17.18 -12.07
C VAL A 76 5.00 17.85 -13.39
N THR A 77 5.67 19.00 -13.33
CA THR A 77 6.16 19.72 -14.51
C THR A 77 7.25 18.91 -15.23
N SER A 78 8.22 18.38 -14.50
CA SER A 78 9.31 17.55 -15.05
C SER A 78 8.77 16.26 -15.70
N ALA A 79 7.70 15.69 -15.15
CA ALA A 79 7.00 14.55 -15.74
C ALA A 79 6.16 14.92 -16.98
N GLY A 80 6.03 16.21 -17.32
CA GLY A 80 5.15 16.69 -18.39
C GLY A 80 3.65 16.53 -18.09
N LEU A 81 3.27 16.54 -16.81
CA LEU A 81 1.90 16.36 -16.32
C LEU A 81 1.26 17.67 -15.81
N LEU A 82 1.80 18.83 -16.17
CA LEU A 82 1.35 20.15 -15.70
C LEU A 82 -0.16 20.41 -15.85
N ARG A 83 -0.79 19.82 -16.86
CA ARG A 83 -2.23 19.96 -17.10
C ARG A 83 -3.09 18.92 -16.36
N GLN A 84 -2.46 17.92 -15.76
CA GLN A 84 -3.16 16.91 -14.99
C GLN A 84 -3.66 17.51 -13.67
N ARG A 85 -4.93 17.30 -13.33
CA ARG A 85 -5.55 17.81 -12.11
C ARG A 85 -6.16 16.71 -11.25
N LYS A 86 -6.28 15.50 -11.78
CA LYS A 86 -6.85 14.36 -11.06
C LYS A 86 -5.77 13.33 -10.79
N PHE A 87 -5.53 13.04 -9.52
CA PHE A 87 -4.52 12.06 -9.09
C PHE A 87 -5.12 11.10 -8.06
N SER A 88 -4.60 9.89 -7.98
CA SER A 88 -4.58 9.10 -6.76
C SER A 88 -3.31 9.41 -5.99
N ALA A 89 -3.31 9.27 -4.67
CA ALA A 89 -2.14 9.53 -3.83
C ALA A 89 -1.81 8.33 -2.95
N SER A 90 -0.55 7.92 -2.93
CA SER A 90 0.00 7.05 -1.90
C SER A 90 0.74 7.88 -0.87
N LEU A 91 0.41 7.68 0.39
CA LEU A 91 1.02 8.38 1.52
C LEU A 91 2.11 7.50 2.16
N PRO A 92 3.07 8.14 2.85
CA PRO A 92 4.10 7.42 3.58
C PRO A 92 3.50 6.40 4.54
N GLU A 93 4.16 5.26 4.68
CA GLU A 93 3.68 4.15 5.50
C GLU A 93 3.48 4.56 6.97
N ALA A 94 4.44 5.30 7.54
CA ALA A 94 4.38 5.75 8.93
C ALA A 94 3.27 6.79 9.22
N ALA A 95 2.70 7.46 8.19
CA ALA A 95 1.57 8.38 8.34
C ALA A 95 0.23 7.66 8.49
N THR A 96 0.19 6.37 8.18
CA THR A 96 -1.02 5.55 8.17
C THR A 96 -0.85 4.31 9.05
N ARG A 97 -1.94 3.65 9.37
CA ARG A 97 -1.92 2.34 10.03
C ARG A 97 -2.90 1.40 9.33
N SER A 98 -2.51 0.13 9.22
CA SER A 98 -3.33 -0.91 8.60
C SER A 98 -3.42 -2.13 9.49
N ALA A 99 -4.62 -2.71 9.57
CA ALA A 99 -4.88 -3.88 10.39
C ALA A 99 -5.96 -4.75 9.77
N ILE A 100 -5.94 -6.05 10.09
CA ILE A 100 -7.05 -6.95 9.81
C ILE A 100 -7.91 -7.04 11.05
N VAL A 101 -9.11 -6.50 10.98
CA VAL A 101 -10.11 -6.54 12.04
C VAL A 101 -11.05 -7.72 11.82
N THR A 102 -11.12 -8.62 12.79
CA THR A 102 -12.01 -9.79 12.77
C THR A 102 -13.17 -9.56 13.73
N ILE A 103 -14.40 -9.72 13.26
CA ILE A 103 -15.61 -9.65 14.10
C ILE A 103 -15.97 -11.07 14.51
N GLU A 104 -15.72 -11.37 15.78
CA GLU A 104 -16.01 -12.65 16.40
C GLU A 104 -17.49 -12.70 16.87
N GLY A 105 -18.11 -13.87 16.77
CA GLY A 105 -19.48 -14.10 17.23
C GLY A 105 -20.55 -13.88 16.16
N ALA A 106 -21.72 -14.41 16.43
CA ALA A 106 -22.89 -14.18 15.62
C ALA A 106 -23.54 -12.86 16.07
N ALA A 107 -23.09 -11.75 15.49
CA ALA A 107 -23.81 -10.50 15.66
C ALA A 107 -25.24 -10.71 15.16
N THR A 108 -26.22 -10.44 16.01
CA THR A 108 -27.63 -10.71 15.72
C THR A 108 -28.24 -9.66 14.80
N SER A 109 -27.56 -8.51 14.65
CA SER A 109 -28.01 -7.41 13.82
C SER A 109 -26.85 -6.70 13.11
N ARG A 110 -27.21 -6.01 12.01
CA ARG A 110 -26.25 -5.16 11.28
C ARG A 110 -25.69 -4.03 12.18
N ARG A 111 -26.51 -3.48 13.06
CA ARG A 111 -26.14 -2.43 13.99
C ARG A 111 -25.09 -2.93 14.99
N GLU A 112 -25.31 -4.09 15.58
CA GLU A 112 -24.36 -4.71 16.50
C GLU A 112 -23.01 -5.02 15.82
N THR A 113 -23.05 -5.50 14.57
CA THR A 113 -21.84 -5.71 13.77
C THR A 113 -21.05 -4.40 13.58
N GLU A 114 -21.74 -3.28 13.31
CA GLU A 114 -21.11 -1.99 13.10
C GLU A 114 -20.52 -1.46 14.41
N GLU A 115 -21.25 -1.53 15.53
CA GLU A 115 -20.76 -1.11 16.85
C GLU A 115 -19.52 -1.92 17.28
N LEU A 116 -19.52 -3.24 17.05
CA LEU A 116 -18.35 -4.09 17.30
C LEU A 116 -17.16 -3.75 16.39
N PHE A 117 -17.44 -3.43 15.11
CA PHE A 117 -16.41 -3.02 14.17
C PHE A 117 -15.77 -1.70 14.62
N GLU A 118 -16.58 -0.69 14.95
CA GLU A 118 -16.09 0.62 15.43
C GLU A 118 -15.21 0.46 16.68
N TRP A 119 -15.70 -0.27 17.67
CA TRP A 119 -14.94 -0.53 18.90
C TRP A 119 -13.59 -1.23 18.63
N LYS A 120 -13.58 -2.24 17.75
CA LYS A 120 -12.33 -2.94 17.39
C LYS A 120 -11.38 -2.04 16.62
N VAL A 121 -11.87 -1.17 15.76
CA VAL A 121 -11.07 -0.18 15.03
C VAL A 121 -10.39 0.78 16.01
N GLU A 122 -11.15 1.39 16.92
CA GLU A 122 -10.61 2.29 17.94
C GLU A 122 -9.54 1.62 18.79
N ARG A 123 -9.80 0.39 19.21
CA ARG A 123 -8.82 -0.40 19.98
C ARG A 123 -7.57 -0.75 19.17
N SER A 124 -7.72 -1.07 17.88
CA SER A 124 -6.60 -1.46 17.02
C SER A 124 -5.67 -0.28 16.71
N PHE A 125 -6.22 0.92 16.59
CA PHE A 125 -5.44 2.10 16.22
C PHE A 125 -5.15 3.05 17.38
N GLY A 126 -5.75 2.81 18.56
CA GLY A 126 -5.50 3.61 19.76
C GLY A 126 -6.05 5.04 19.68
N ALA A 127 -7.09 5.26 18.87
CA ALA A 127 -7.70 6.57 18.67
C ALA A 127 -9.20 6.45 18.45
N PRO A 128 -10.01 7.45 18.89
CA PRO A 128 -11.44 7.50 18.62
C PRO A 128 -11.73 7.52 17.12
N LEU A 129 -12.79 6.83 16.70
CA LEU A 129 -13.18 6.79 15.28
C LEU A 129 -13.49 8.20 14.73
N SER A 130 -13.98 9.11 15.58
CA SER A 130 -14.24 10.49 15.22
C SER A 130 -12.99 11.31 14.83
N GLU A 131 -11.80 10.84 15.19
CA GLU A 131 -10.50 11.44 14.84
C GLU A 131 -9.83 10.74 13.66
N LEU A 132 -10.45 9.67 13.14
CA LEU A 132 -9.88 8.84 12.09
C LEU A 132 -10.66 8.95 10.77
N ARG A 133 -9.93 8.98 9.67
CA ARG A 133 -10.47 8.57 8.38
C ARG A 133 -10.15 7.09 8.19
N VAL A 134 -11.18 6.30 8.03
CA VAL A 134 -11.06 4.85 7.91
C VAL A 134 -11.59 4.40 6.56
N SER A 135 -10.83 3.55 5.87
CA SER A 135 -11.31 2.75 4.76
C SER A 135 -11.37 1.29 5.16
N ARG A 136 -12.36 0.56 4.69
CA ARG A 136 -12.49 -0.87 4.95
C ARG A 136 -12.77 -1.66 3.68
N GLU A 137 -12.12 -2.81 3.56
CA GLU A 137 -12.37 -3.82 2.52
C GLU A 137 -12.79 -5.12 3.22
N GLN A 138 -13.95 -5.66 2.85
CA GLN A 138 -14.39 -6.94 3.38
C GLN A 138 -13.57 -8.06 2.76
N MET A 139 -12.98 -8.88 3.61
CA MET A 139 -12.18 -10.04 3.23
C MET A 139 -13.01 -11.32 3.25
N ALA A 140 -12.45 -12.40 2.73
CA ALA A 140 -13.03 -13.73 2.92
C ALA A 140 -13.08 -14.07 4.42
N PRO A 141 -14.17 -14.66 4.90
CA PRO A 141 -14.24 -15.18 6.28
C PRO A 141 -13.10 -16.15 6.56
N ASP A 142 -12.69 -16.24 7.81
CA ASP A 142 -11.72 -17.23 8.25
C ASP A 142 -12.32 -18.66 8.33
N ALA A 143 -11.52 -19.62 8.82
CA ALA A 143 -11.95 -21.00 9.00
C ALA A 143 -13.13 -21.13 10.01
N GLN A 144 -13.27 -20.19 10.93
CA GLN A 144 -14.36 -20.08 11.89
C GLN A 144 -15.59 -19.33 11.35
N ARG A 145 -15.58 -18.94 10.06
CA ARG A 145 -16.60 -18.15 9.37
C ARG A 145 -16.83 -16.75 9.97
N GLN A 146 -15.78 -16.18 10.59
CA GLN A 146 -15.82 -14.83 11.14
C GLN A 146 -15.66 -13.79 10.04
N ASN A 147 -16.36 -12.67 10.16
CA ASN A 147 -16.22 -11.56 9.23
C ASN A 147 -14.88 -10.85 9.47
N ARG A 148 -14.10 -10.70 8.40
CA ARG A 148 -12.80 -10.05 8.42
C ARG A 148 -12.79 -8.82 7.51
N TYR A 149 -12.12 -7.78 7.97
CA TYR A 149 -11.98 -6.53 7.24
C TYR A 149 -10.52 -6.11 7.23
N LEU A 150 -9.98 -5.79 6.06
CA LEU A 150 -8.77 -4.98 5.97
C LEU A 150 -9.18 -3.54 6.21
N VAL A 151 -8.55 -2.91 7.18
CA VAL A 151 -8.83 -1.55 7.62
C VAL A 151 -7.55 -0.73 7.50
N ASN A 152 -7.63 0.39 6.76
CA ASN A 152 -6.60 1.39 6.73
C ASN A 152 -7.12 2.65 7.42
N ALA A 153 -6.32 3.24 8.28
CA ALA A 153 -6.65 4.42 9.06
C ALA A 153 -5.56 5.50 8.94
N ILE A 154 -5.99 6.74 8.96
CA ILE A 154 -5.14 7.92 9.09
C ILE A 154 -5.85 8.91 10.01
N ARG A 155 -5.12 9.65 10.84
CA ARG A 155 -5.70 10.72 11.64
C ARG A 155 -6.20 11.84 10.74
N LEU A 156 -7.36 12.41 11.07
CA LEU A 156 -7.97 13.50 10.30
C LEU A 156 -7.06 14.73 10.23
N GLU A 157 -6.32 15.02 11.29
CA GLU A 157 -5.35 16.13 11.33
C GLU A 157 -4.22 15.90 10.32
N VAL A 158 -3.65 14.69 10.29
CA VAL A 158 -2.59 14.31 9.34
C VAL A 158 -3.13 14.32 7.91
N LEU A 159 -4.32 13.76 7.69
CA LEU A 159 -4.93 13.77 6.36
C LEU A 159 -5.17 15.21 5.86
N ALA A 160 -5.62 16.09 6.74
CA ALA A 160 -5.87 17.51 6.39
C ALA A 160 -4.60 18.23 5.90
N GLU A 161 -3.42 17.90 6.40
CA GLU A 161 -2.15 18.45 5.89
C GLU A 161 -1.92 18.08 4.43
N TYR A 162 -2.09 16.81 4.07
CA TYR A 162 -1.95 16.34 2.68
C TYR A 162 -3.08 16.88 1.78
N GLU A 163 -4.31 16.92 2.26
CA GLU A 163 -5.44 17.50 1.51
C GLU A 163 -5.22 18.99 1.26
N SER A 164 -4.69 19.74 2.24
CA SER A 164 -4.31 21.14 2.09
C SER A 164 -3.24 21.34 1.02
N LEU A 165 -2.21 20.50 1.03
CA LEU A 165 -1.16 20.50 0.02
C LEU A 165 -1.73 20.27 -1.38
N PHE A 166 -2.58 19.25 -1.55
CA PHE A 166 -3.22 18.95 -2.84
C PHE A 166 -4.17 20.07 -3.27
N HIS A 167 -4.89 20.69 -2.35
CA HIS A 167 -5.75 21.82 -2.63
C HIS A 167 -4.95 23.05 -3.13
N THR A 168 -3.81 23.34 -2.52
CA THR A 168 -2.88 24.42 -2.93
C THR A 168 -2.42 24.20 -4.38
N LEU A 169 -2.15 22.95 -4.76
CA LEU A 169 -1.78 22.52 -6.12
C LEU A 169 -2.99 22.46 -7.08
N ARG A 170 -4.19 22.71 -6.60
CA ARG A 170 -5.46 22.53 -7.35
C ARG A 170 -5.62 21.12 -7.89
N TRP A 171 -5.18 20.12 -7.11
CA TRP A 171 -5.37 18.73 -7.45
C TRP A 171 -6.65 18.18 -6.81
N HIS A 172 -7.32 17.34 -7.57
CA HIS A 172 -8.46 16.55 -7.11
C HIS A 172 -7.98 15.12 -6.85
N THR A 173 -7.78 14.78 -5.59
CA THR A 173 -7.36 13.43 -5.19
C THR A 173 -8.59 12.57 -4.99
N GLY A 174 -8.80 11.62 -5.93
CA GLY A 174 -9.96 10.71 -5.88
C GLY A 174 -9.77 9.50 -4.98
N LEU A 175 -8.53 9.20 -4.60
CA LEU A 175 -8.15 8.07 -3.76
C LEU A 175 -6.86 8.42 -3.04
N ILE A 176 -6.85 8.25 -1.72
CA ILE A 176 -5.66 8.42 -0.87
C ILE A 176 -5.52 7.12 -0.07
N LEU A 177 -4.39 6.44 -0.19
CA LEU A 177 -4.13 5.16 0.47
C LEU A 177 -2.69 5.10 1.01
N PRO A 178 -2.41 4.19 1.96
CA PRO A 178 -1.04 3.90 2.38
C PRO A 178 -0.22 3.33 1.22
N ARG A 179 1.08 3.48 1.29
CA ARG A 179 2.04 3.06 0.28
C ARG A 179 1.88 1.59 -0.11
N HIS A 180 1.87 0.67 0.87
CA HIS A 180 1.73 -0.76 0.60
C HIS A 180 0.45 -1.11 -0.17
N ALA A 181 -0.65 -0.37 0.01
CA ALA A 181 -1.90 -0.62 -0.71
C ALA A 181 -1.80 -0.37 -2.23
N GLY A 182 -0.90 0.52 -2.65
CA GLY A 182 -0.52 0.66 -4.05
C GLY A 182 0.40 -0.49 -4.51
N GLU A 183 1.40 -0.82 -3.72
CA GLU A 183 2.39 -1.83 -4.05
C GLU A 183 1.80 -3.25 -4.12
N GLU A 184 0.87 -3.61 -3.24
CA GLU A 184 0.18 -4.91 -3.26
C GLU A 184 -0.60 -5.16 -4.57
N GLN A 185 -0.98 -4.10 -5.29
CA GLN A 185 -1.66 -4.25 -6.58
C GLN A 185 -0.82 -5.08 -7.57
N TRP A 186 0.50 -5.06 -7.45
CA TRP A 186 1.40 -5.84 -8.29
C TRP A 186 1.35 -7.34 -8.01
N LEU A 187 0.92 -7.74 -6.83
CA LEU A 187 0.71 -9.14 -6.46
C LEU A 187 -0.72 -9.63 -6.72
N ARG A 188 -1.68 -8.76 -6.97
CA ARG A 188 -3.11 -9.11 -7.18
C ARG A 188 -3.42 -9.79 -8.51
N ASN A 189 -2.46 -10.14 -9.34
CA ASN A 189 -2.69 -10.79 -10.64
C ASN A 189 -2.45 -12.31 -10.65
N GLY A 190 -2.28 -12.93 -9.51
CA GLY A 190 -1.89 -14.32 -9.45
C GLY A 190 -3.01 -15.25 -9.03
N ASN A 191 -3.46 -16.10 -9.93
CA ASN A 191 -4.29 -17.26 -9.59
C ASN A 191 -3.47 -18.42 -8.97
N ARG A 192 -2.20 -18.20 -8.65
CA ARG A 192 -1.27 -19.25 -8.22
C ARG A 192 -0.47 -18.78 -7.01
N GLY A 193 -0.51 -19.58 -5.95
CA GLY A 193 0.30 -19.40 -4.77
C GLY A 193 -0.02 -18.16 -3.93
N ASP A 194 0.68 -18.05 -2.83
CA ASP A 194 0.63 -16.88 -1.95
C ASP A 194 1.75 -15.91 -2.34
N GLY A 195 1.52 -14.61 -2.16
CA GLY A 195 2.50 -13.56 -2.41
C GLY A 195 2.93 -12.88 -1.11
N LEU A 196 4.20 -12.55 -1.01
CA LEU A 196 4.76 -11.73 0.07
C LEU A 196 5.20 -10.39 -0.50
N LEU A 197 4.61 -9.30 0.00
CA LEU A 197 5.10 -7.94 -0.18
C LEU A 197 5.80 -7.48 1.09
N LEU A 198 6.97 -6.87 0.93
CA LEU A 198 7.66 -6.13 1.97
C LEU A 198 7.86 -4.69 1.49
N THR A 199 7.22 -3.76 2.18
CA THR A 199 7.36 -2.31 1.97
C THR A 199 8.29 -1.77 3.04
N ALA A 200 9.54 -1.48 2.68
CA ALA A 200 10.53 -0.95 3.60
C ALA A 200 10.48 0.58 3.68
N TYR A 201 10.62 1.13 4.87
CA TYR A 201 10.69 2.56 5.16
C TYR A 201 11.69 2.80 6.31
N GLU A 202 11.95 4.05 6.65
CA GLU A 202 13.05 4.42 7.56
C GLU A 202 12.92 3.79 8.95
N GLU A 203 11.70 3.71 9.50
CA GLU A 203 11.45 3.20 10.84
C GLU A 203 11.10 1.69 10.88
N GLY A 204 11.25 0.96 9.73
CA GLY A 204 10.92 -0.45 9.69
C GLY A 204 10.34 -0.93 8.36
N PHE A 205 9.37 -1.82 8.41
CA PHE A 205 8.72 -2.33 7.21
C PHE A 205 7.26 -2.76 7.45
N THR A 206 6.49 -2.80 6.39
CA THR A 206 5.16 -3.44 6.38
C THR A 206 5.21 -4.71 5.55
N ALA A 207 4.81 -5.83 6.16
CA ALA A 207 4.65 -7.11 5.51
C ALA A 207 3.18 -7.34 5.13
N VAL A 208 2.92 -7.65 3.86
CA VAL A 208 1.60 -8.04 3.36
C VAL A 208 1.70 -9.42 2.74
N LEU A 209 0.99 -10.38 3.33
CA LEU A 209 0.83 -11.71 2.76
C LEU A 209 -0.47 -11.75 1.98
N MET A 210 -0.37 -12.08 0.70
CA MET A 210 -1.49 -12.14 -0.24
C MET A 210 -1.82 -13.61 -0.54
N ARG A 211 -3.12 -13.94 -0.51
CA ARG A 211 -3.63 -15.21 -1.04
C ARG A 211 -4.53 -14.91 -2.24
N GLY A 212 -4.05 -15.26 -3.42
CA GLY A 212 -4.69 -14.83 -4.68
C GLY A 212 -4.72 -13.30 -4.77
N ASP A 213 -5.93 -12.73 -4.88
CA ASP A 213 -6.14 -11.29 -5.00
C ASP A 213 -6.41 -10.57 -3.66
N ARG A 214 -6.26 -11.26 -2.53
CA ARG A 214 -6.67 -10.72 -1.22
C ARG A 214 -5.55 -10.78 -0.20
N PRO A 215 -5.38 -9.73 0.60
CA PRO A 215 -4.48 -9.79 1.73
C PRO A 215 -4.99 -10.79 2.76
N LEU A 216 -4.07 -11.61 3.26
CA LEU A 216 -4.30 -12.59 4.34
C LEU A 216 -3.79 -12.05 5.67
N VAL A 217 -2.63 -11.39 5.64
CA VAL A 217 -1.99 -10.72 6.79
C VAL A 217 -1.46 -9.38 6.32
N VAL A 218 -1.66 -8.36 7.12
CA VAL A 218 -0.97 -7.06 7.00
C VAL A 218 -0.37 -6.75 8.36
N ARG A 219 0.92 -6.49 8.40
CA ARG A 219 1.63 -6.18 9.65
C ARG A 219 2.72 -5.16 9.41
N SER A 220 2.57 -3.99 10.02
CA SER A 220 3.62 -2.99 10.12
C SER A 220 4.49 -3.28 11.32
N VAL A 221 5.80 -3.23 11.12
CA VAL A 221 6.83 -3.48 12.12
C VAL A 221 7.70 -2.23 12.21
N PHE A 222 7.81 -1.69 13.41
CA PHE A 222 8.76 -0.63 13.73
C PHE A 222 9.96 -1.28 14.40
N CYS A 223 11.11 -1.19 13.78
CA CYS A 223 12.34 -1.84 14.25
C CYS A 223 13.58 -1.06 13.79
N GLU A 224 14.63 -1.15 14.57
CA GLU A 224 15.95 -0.71 14.13
C GLU A 224 16.45 -1.60 12.97
N PRO A 225 17.27 -1.08 12.05
CA PRO A 225 17.76 -1.86 10.90
C PRO A 225 18.39 -3.21 11.26
N ALA A 226 19.06 -3.29 12.41
CA ALA A 226 19.69 -4.53 12.91
C ALA A 226 18.67 -5.59 13.37
N GLU A 227 17.43 -5.21 13.67
CA GLU A 227 16.37 -6.09 14.18
C GLU A 227 15.43 -6.56 13.08
N CYS A 228 15.45 -5.90 11.90
CA CYS A 228 14.50 -6.16 10.83
C CYS A 228 14.55 -7.61 10.32
N ASP A 229 15.73 -8.22 10.27
CA ASP A 229 15.90 -9.62 9.85
C ASP A 229 15.17 -10.57 10.80
N ASP A 230 15.33 -10.38 12.11
CA ASP A 230 14.72 -11.23 13.13
C ASP A 230 13.18 -11.05 13.16
N GLU A 231 12.72 -9.80 13.00
CA GLU A 231 11.28 -9.51 12.92
C GLU A 231 10.65 -10.14 11.67
N LEU A 232 11.32 -10.03 10.53
CA LEU A 232 10.87 -10.68 9.30
C LEU A 232 10.81 -12.20 9.47
N HIS A 233 11.87 -12.81 10.03
CA HIS A 233 11.90 -14.25 10.27
C HIS A 233 10.74 -14.70 11.17
N ARG A 234 10.45 -13.96 12.26
CA ARG A 234 9.30 -14.24 13.16
C ARG A 234 7.95 -14.18 12.44
N ILE A 235 7.75 -13.18 11.56
CA ILE A 235 6.51 -13.07 10.77
C ILE A 235 6.35 -14.28 9.84
N LEU A 236 7.42 -14.70 9.19
CA LEU A 236 7.38 -15.83 8.26
C LEU A 236 7.14 -17.16 8.98
N LEU A 237 7.75 -17.36 10.15
CA LEU A 237 7.47 -18.53 10.99
C LEU A 237 6.00 -18.54 11.45
N PHE A 238 5.48 -17.42 11.92
CA PHE A 238 4.07 -17.29 12.30
C PHE A 238 3.12 -17.61 11.13
N TYR A 239 3.47 -17.16 9.91
CA TYR A 239 2.71 -17.50 8.71
C TYR A 239 2.75 -19.00 8.44
N ARG A 240 3.93 -19.62 8.46
CA ARG A 240 4.11 -21.06 8.25
C ARG A 240 3.27 -21.88 9.22
N ASP A 241 3.30 -21.54 10.50
CA ASP A 241 2.60 -22.28 11.55
C ASP A 241 1.07 -22.16 11.42
N ARG A 242 0.56 -21.01 10.98
CA ARG A 242 -0.88 -20.78 10.76
C ARG A 242 -1.39 -21.21 9.39
N ALA A 243 -0.61 -20.99 8.35
CA ALA A 243 -0.98 -21.39 6.99
C ALA A 243 -0.72 -22.87 6.73
N GLY A 244 0.28 -23.46 7.41
CA GLY A 244 0.71 -24.83 7.23
C GLY A 244 -0.36 -25.91 7.46
N ALA A 245 -1.37 -25.64 8.30
CA ALA A 245 -2.52 -26.52 8.47
C ALA A 245 -3.53 -26.48 7.30
N GLN A 246 -3.40 -25.50 6.39
CA GLN A 246 -4.23 -25.31 5.20
C GLN A 246 -3.39 -25.18 3.91
N ALA A 247 -2.09 -25.43 3.99
CA ALA A 247 -1.12 -25.04 2.98
C ALA A 247 -1.00 -26.06 1.83
N GLU A 248 -1.93 -25.99 0.90
CA GLU A 248 -1.64 -26.36 -0.48
C GLU A 248 -0.96 -25.22 -1.27
N ALA A 249 -0.83 -24.01 -0.69
CA ALA A 249 -0.26 -22.85 -1.33
C ALA A 249 0.97 -22.35 -0.58
N ALA A 250 2.15 -22.73 -1.04
CA ALA A 250 3.40 -22.10 -0.62
C ALA A 250 3.49 -20.67 -1.18
N VAL A 251 4.17 -19.78 -0.45
CA VAL A 251 4.56 -18.46 -1.00
C VAL A 251 5.43 -18.72 -2.23
N ASP A 252 5.02 -18.19 -3.38
CA ASP A 252 5.71 -18.36 -4.67
C ASP A 252 6.14 -17.03 -5.30
N ARG A 253 5.70 -15.90 -4.72
CA ARG A 253 5.99 -14.55 -5.20
C ARG A 253 6.51 -13.69 -4.07
N LEU A 254 7.65 -13.03 -4.31
CA LEU A 254 8.27 -12.11 -3.37
C LEU A 254 8.44 -10.74 -4.03
N LEU A 255 7.84 -9.71 -3.46
CA LEU A 255 8.02 -8.32 -3.87
C LEU A 255 8.61 -7.52 -2.70
N VAL A 256 9.80 -6.97 -2.88
CA VAL A 256 10.49 -6.14 -1.87
C VAL A 256 10.67 -4.75 -2.46
N ILE A 257 10.09 -3.75 -1.82
CA ILE A 257 10.13 -2.34 -2.24
C ILE A 257 10.75 -1.49 -1.13
N GLY A 258 11.74 -0.69 -1.49
CA GLY A 258 12.51 0.19 -0.60
C GLY A 258 13.95 -0.28 -0.45
N GLU A 259 14.83 0.67 -0.13
CA GLU A 259 16.29 0.43 -0.07
C GLU A 259 16.74 -0.07 1.32
N GLN A 260 15.89 0.03 2.35
CA GLN A 260 16.23 -0.34 3.74
C GLN A 260 16.29 -1.86 3.96
N LEU A 261 15.69 -2.66 3.07
CA LEU A 261 15.76 -4.11 3.10
C LEU A 261 16.59 -4.62 1.92
N ASP A 262 17.65 -5.39 2.21
CA ASP A 262 18.42 -6.07 1.17
C ASP A 262 17.60 -7.23 0.59
N LYS A 263 17.27 -7.13 -0.71
CA LYS A 263 16.42 -8.10 -1.43
C LYS A 263 16.98 -9.52 -1.40
N LYS A 264 18.31 -9.64 -1.39
CA LYS A 264 19.01 -10.93 -1.32
C LYS A 264 18.89 -11.55 0.07
N ARG A 265 19.12 -10.71 1.09
CA ARG A 265 18.99 -11.13 2.48
C ARG A 265 17.55 -11.53 2.82
N VAL A 266 16.56 -10.80 2.34
CA VAL A 266 15.14 -11.16 2.47
C VAL A 266 14.83 -12.54 1.85
N ALA A 267 15.39 -12.83 0.66
CA ALA A 267 15.20 -14.14 0.02
C ALA A 267 15.84 -15.27 0.83
N GLU A 268 17.01 -15.04 1.44
CA GLU A 268 17.67 -16.00 2.33
C GLU A 268 16.83 -16.27 3.58
N ILE A 269 16.30 -15.23 4.22
CA ILE A 269 15.42 -15.37 5.39
C ILE A 269 14.14 -16.13 5.03
N ALA A 270 13.56 -15.84 3.86
CA ALA A 270 12.39 -16.58 3.38
C ALA A 270 12.69 -18.05 3.12
N GLN A 271 13.86 -18.37 2.58
CA GLN A 271 14.32 -19.74 2.41
C GLN A 271 14.47 -20.46 3.75
N ASP A 272 15.08 -19.82 4.74
CA ASP A 272 15.30 -20.39 6.07
C ASP A 272 13.97 -20.61 6.81
N ALA A 273 13.08 -19.60 6.82
CA ALA A 273 11.83 -19.68 7.54
C ALA A 273 10.77 -20.56 6.87
N LEU A 274 10.64 -20.52 5.54
CA LEU A 274 9.57 -21.17 4.79
C LEU A 274 10.03 -22.42 4.01
N GLY A 275 11.35 -22.63 3.86
CA GLY A 275 11.91 -23.73 3.05
C GLY A 275 11.73 -23.53 1.54
N VAL A 276 11.42 -22.32 1.07
CA VAL A 276 11.17 -22.00 -0.34
C VAL A 276 12.19 -21.00 -0.88
N ASN A 277 12.71 -21.25 -2.06
CA ASN A 277 13.65 -20.35 -2.72
C ASN A 277 12.87 -19.32 -3.55
N LEU A 278 12.80 -18.10 -3.06
CA LEU A 278 12.06 -17.00 -3.68
C LEU A 278 13.02 -16.02 -4.37
N LYS A 279 12.74 -15.71 -5.62
CA LYS A 279 13.41 -14.62 -6.32
C LYS A 279 12.58 -13.34 -6.19
N PRO A 280 13.16 -12.23 -5.68
CA PRO A 280 12.47 -10.95 -5.66
C PRO A 280 12.05 -10.51 -7.06
N LEU A 281 10.77 -10.15 -7.19
CA LEU A 281 10.17 -9.68 -8.43
C LEU A 281 10.67 -8.28 -8.78
N ASN A 282 10.84 -8.02 -10.06
CA ASN A 282 11.15 -6.70 -10.61
C ASN A 282 9.96 -6.14 -11.42
N ALA A 283 10.11 -4.94 -12.00
CA ALA A 283 9.06 -4.29 -12.78
C ALA A 283 8.52 -5.18 -13.92
N VAL A 284 9.40 -5.87 -14.65
CA VAL A 284 9.02 -6.71 -15.78
C VAL A 284 8.26 -7.95 -15.30
N ASP A 285 8.69 -8.54 -14.19
CA ASP A 285 8.04 -9.74 -13.61
C ASP A 285 6.58 -9.44 -13.20
N VAL A 286 6.29 -8.19 -12.77
CA VAL A 286 4.93 -7.75 -12.41
C VAL A 286 4.15 -7.17 -13.61
N GLY A 287 4.72 -7.21 -14.80
CA GLY A 287 4.09 -6.75 -16.04
C GLY A 287 4.10 -5.22 -16.21
N LEU A 288 5.04 -4.52 -15.56
CA LEU A 288 5.23 -3.08 -15.72
C LEU A 288 6.43 -2.80 -16.63
N LEU A 289 6.18 -2.14 -17.76
CA LEU A 289 7.23 -1.65 -18.63
C LEU A 289 7.59 -0.21 -18.25
N VAL A 290 8.85 -0.01 -17.85
CA VAL A 290 9.43 1.29 -17.48
C VAL A 290 10.36 1.71 -18.61
N PRO A 291 10.03 2.76 -19.39
CA PRO A 291 10.79 3.12 -20.60
C PRO A 291 12.15 3.79 -20.33
N ALA A 292 12.39 4.24 -19.12
CA ALA A 292 13.61 4.98 -18.76
C ALA A 292 14.43 4.21 -17.71
N ASP A 293 15.69 3.93 -18.03
CA ASP A 293 16.61 3.24 -17.12
C ASP A 293 16.93 4.04 -15.84
N SER A 294 16.71 5.37 -15.88
CA SER A 294 16.94 6.26 -14.73
C SER A 294 15.85 6.19 -13.66
N LEU A 295 14.71 5.56 -13.94
CA LEU A 295 13.58 5.49 -13.03
C LEU A 295 13.53 4.13 -12.32
N LYS A 296 13.88 4.10 -11.04
CA LYS A 296 13.83 2.88 -10.24
C LYS A 296 12.37 2.45 -10.01
N PHE A 297 12.10 1.16 -10.12
CA PHE A 297 10.78 0.59 -9.83
C PHE A 297 10.34 0.91 -8.39
N ASP A 298 11.23 0.79 -7.43
CA ASP A 298 10.97 1.03 -6.01
C ASP A 298 10.41 2.45 -5.74
N ALA A 299 10.86 3.46 -6.53
CA ALA A 299 10.39 4.83 -6.38
C ALA A 299 8.98 5.06 -6.92
N ILE A 300 8.50 4.22 -7.82
CA ILE A 300 7.21 4.40 -8.51
C ILE A 300 6.21 3.28 -8.24
N ALA A 301 6.60 2.22 -7.54
CA ALA A 301 5.77 1.03 -7.36
C ALA A 301 4.40 1.36 -6.74
N ALA A 302 4.36 2.16 -5.70
CA ALA A 302 3.14 2.54 -5.01
C ALA A 302 2.22 3.42 -5.88
N PRO A 303 2.66 4.58 -6.42
CA PRO A 303 1.78 5.38 -7.27
C PRO A 303 1.40 4.66 -8.56
N ALA A 304 2.29 3.88 -9.18
CA ALA A 304 1.96 3.10 -10.35
C ALA A 304 0.90 2.03 -10.06
N GLY A 305 0.98 1.36 -8.91
CA GLY A 305 -0.04 0.43 -8.46
C GLY A 305 -1.41 1.09 -8.25
N LEU A 306 -1.46 2.31 -7.68
CA LEU A 306 -2.71 3.07 -7.56
C LEU A 306 -3.24 3.52 -8.94
N ALA A 307 -2.36 3.99 -9.83
CA ALA A 307 -2.76 4.40 -11.18
C ALA A 307 -3.38 3.25 -11.98
N ARG A 308 -2.95 2.00 -11.72
CA ARG A 308 -3.52 0.79 -12.32
C ARG A 308 -5.01 0.59 -12.01
N LEU A 309 -5.51 1.11 -10.89
CA LEU A 309 -6.92 1.01 -10.50
C LEU A 309 -7.88 1.78 -11.43
N ALA A 310 -7.36 2.54 -12.39
CA ALA A 310 -8.16 3.26 -13.39
C ALA A 310 -8.88 2.33 -14.37
N TRP A 311 -8.47 1.06 -14.46
CA TRP A 311 -9.00 0.04 -15.37
C TRP A 311 -9.53 -1.18 -14.64
#